data_247f6d5bc2d68c6c785b27c478a078ea
#
_entry.id   247f6d5bc2d68c6c785b27c478a078ea
#
_cell.length_a   1.000
_cell.length_b   1.000
_cell.length_c   1.000
_cell.angle_alpha   90.00
_cell.angle_beta   90.00
_cell.angle_gamma   90.00
#
_symmetry.space_group_name_H-M   'P 1'
#
loop_
_entity.id
_entity.type
_entity.pdbx_description
1 polymer ?
#
loop_
_entity_poly.entity_id
_entity_poly.type
_entity_poly.pdbx_seq_one_letter_code
_entity_poly.pdbx_strand_id
1 'polypeptide(L)'
;MNNINFLHDQHVHTSYSEDSNASMEEYIKIAISKGCSYFIMTDHLDFDIPMYKVNWIADYKKEREEIDTLQEKYKNKITILQGIECGYRVGYEDDILKILNDNHFDLINLSIHNYLDLDFYYKEDFLKIGIKEMVSLYFEAIIKAINSNIDFDVFSHIDYAFKTARTLDNNLQISTFESQLKIIFNLLIKKEKCLEINTKVQEAINDENHIKYLLNLYYSLGGRDLTLSSDAHVENRYLSSFDRYKEIIKECNFKYLCYFINRKKYKFYI
;
A
#
# COMPACT_ATOMS: atom_id res chain seq x y z
N MET A 1 29.43 1.89 -13.61
CA MET A 1 28.83 2.05 -12.27
C MET A 1 27.59 1.17 -12.29
N ASN A 2 27.54 0.15 -11.45
CA ASN A 2 26.34 -0.69 -11.34
C ASN A 2 25.22 0.19 -10.83
N ASN A 3 24.16 0.38 -11.63
CA ASN A 3 22.95 1.01 -11.18
C ASN A 3 22.37 0.12 -10.07
N ILE A 4 22.59 0.49 -8.82
CA ILE A 4 21.92 -0.14 -7.68
C ILE A 4 20.45 0.23 -7.84
N ASN A 5 19.62 -0.71 -8.22
CA ASN A 5 18.18 -0.49 -8.37
C ASN A 5 17.50 -0.55 -7.01
N PHE A 6 16.47 0.27 -6.81
CA PHE A 6 15.58 0.13 -5.65
C PHE A 6 14.81 -1.19 -5.79
N LEU A 7 15.02 -2.08 -4.84
CA LEU A 7 14.46 -3.44 -4.81
C LEU A 7 13.79 -3.73 -3.46
N HIS A 8 13.14 -2.75 -2.88
CA HIS A 8 12.42 -2.87 -1.60
C HIS A 8 10.93 -2.75 -1.83
N ASP A 9 10.32 -3.84 -2.33
CA ASP A 9 8.86 -3.92 -2.42
C ASP A 9 8.27 -3.97 -1.01
N GLN A 10 7.45 -3.00 -0.67
CA GLN A 10 6.93 -2.82 0.69
C GLN A 10 5.42 -3.13 0.76
N HIS A 11 4.88 -3.84 -0.27
CA HIS A 11 3.48 -4.22 -0.30
C HIS A 11 3.31 -5.48 -1.17
N VAL A 12 3.18 -6.64 -0.52
CA VAL A 12 3.11 -7.96 -1.18
C VAL A 12 2.20 -8.87 -0.38
N HIS A 13 1.34 -9.62 -1.04
CA HIS A 13 0.41 -10.58 -0.45
C HIS A 13 0.80 -12.02 -0.73
N THR A 14 0.74 -12.84 0.31
CA THR A 14 1.02 -14.28 0.23
C THR A 14 -0.28 -15.09 0.39
N SER A 15 -0.16 -16.41 0.46
CA SER A 15 -1.29 -17.29 0.72
C SER A 15 -1.92 -17.14 2.11
N TYR A 16 -1.43 -16.21 2.94
CA TYR A 16 -2.09 -15.80 4.18
C TYR A 16 -3.18 -14.75 3.97
N SER A 17 -3.18 -14.05 2.82
CA SER A 17 -4.30 -13.21 2.37
C SER A 17 -5.34 -14.03 1.64
N GLU A 18 -6.63 -13.80 1.90
CA GLU A 18 -7.75 -14.56 1.32
C GLU A 18 -7.84 -14.47 -0.21
N ASP A 19 -7.28 -13.43 -0.80
CA ASP A 19 -7.30 -13.15 -2.24
C ASP A 19 -5.98 -13.45 -2.95
N SER A 20 -5.05 -14.12 -2.26
CA SER A 20 -3.77 -14.54 -2.82
C SER A 20 -3.51 -16.03 -2.57
N ASN A 21 -2.96 -16.71 -3.58
CA ASN A 21 -2.43 -18.08 -3.46
C ASN A 21 -0.91 -18.11 -3.62
N ALA A 22 -0.25 -16.94 -3.57
CA ALA A 22 1.17 -16.83 -3.82
C ALA A 22 2.00 -17.43 -2.68
N SER A 23 2.98 -18.23 -3.02
CA SER A 23 3.87 -18.85 -2.05
C SER A 23 4.91 -17.85 -1.54
N MET A 24 5.00 -17.70 -0.21
CA MET A 24 6.04 -16.90 0.42
C MET A 24 7.43 -17.36 -0.03
N GLU A 25 7.67 -18.67 -0.08
CA GLU A 25 8.98 -19.20 -0.48
C GLU A 25 9.32 -18.91 -1.95
N GLU A 26 8.34 -18.95 -2.87
CA GLU A 26 8.57 -18.61 -4.26
C GLU A 26 8.90 -17.12 -4.43
N TYR A 27 8.22 -16.23 -3.71
CA TYR A 27 8.61 -14.81 -3.65
C TYR A 27 10.03 -14.61 -3.16
N ILE A 28 10.44 -15.31 -2.10
CA ILE A 28 11.81 -15.23 -1.56
C ILE A 28 12.84 -15.67 -2.61
N LYS A 29 12.58 -16.75 -3.34
CA LYS A 29 13.46 -17.22 -4.42
C LYS A 29 13.60 -16.18 -5.53
N ILE A 30 12.49 -15.55 -5.91
CA ILE A 30 12.48 -14.48 -6.92
C ILE A 30 13.26 -13.26 -6.37
N ALA A 31 13.02 -12.85 -5.13
CA ALA A 31 13.71 -11.74 -4.50
C ALA A 31 15.24 -11.97 -4.49
N ILE A 32 15.69 -13.15 -4.07
CA ILE A 32 17.11 -13.55 -4.12
C ILE A 32 17.65 -13.48 -5.55
N SER A 33 16.93 -14.01 -6.53
CA SER A 33 17.35 -14.01 -7.93
C SER A 33 17.51 -12.61 -8.52
N LYS A 34 16.73 -11.65 -8.01
CA LYS A 34 16.78 -10.22 -8.37
C LYS A 34 17.83 -9.43 -7.58
N GLY A 35 18.47 -10.07 -6.57
CA GLY A 35 19.49 -9.42 -5.73
C GLY A 35 18.90 -8.56 -4.61
N CYS A 36 17.66 -8.81 -4.18
CA CYS A 36 17.07 -8.13 -3.03
C CYS A 36 17.80 -8.53 -1.74
N SER A 37 18.03 -7.56 -0.86
CA SER A 37 18.59 -7.80 0.47
C SER A 37 17.52 -8.12 1.51
N TYR A 38 16.27 -7.73 1.24
CA TYR A 38 15.11 -7.88 2.10
C TYR A 38 13.92 -8.35 1.28
N PHE A 39 13.06 -9.13 1.91
CA PHE A 39 11.71 -9.44 1.44
C PHE A 39 10.75 -9.14 2.58
N ILE A 40 9.63 -8.52 2.31
CA ILE A 40 8.56 -8.26 3.27
C ILE A 40 7.22 -8.64 2.65
N MET A 41 6.38 -9.36 3.38
CA MET A 41 4.97 -9.54 3.07
C MET A 41 4.14 -8.58 3.91
N THR A 42 2.93 -8.27 3.44
CA THR A 42 2.00 -7.36 4.10
C THR A 42 0.57 -7.87 3.93
N ASP A 43 0.33 -9.08 4.46
CA ASP A 43 -0.95 -9.74 4.31
C ASP A 43 -2.09 -8.98 5.00
N HIS A 44 -3.32 -9.17 4.52
CA HIS A 44 -4.49 -8.38 4.87
C HIS A 44 -4.92 -8.47 6.33
N LEU A 45 -5.36 -7.31 6.85
CA LEU A 45 -6.21 -7.16 8.02
C LEU A 45 -7.41 -6.31 7.63
N ASP A 46 -8.53 -6.92 7.31
CA ASP A 46 -9.76 -6.23 6.96
C ASP A 46 -10.94 -6.77 7.78
N PHE A 47 -11.63 -5.85 8.47
CA PHE A 47 -12.82 -6.18 9.25
C PHE A 47 -14.10 -5.88 8.46
N ASP A 48 -15.12 -6.72 8.66
CA ASP A 48 -16.50 -6.52 8.22
C ASP A 48 -16.57 -6.05 6.76
N ILE A 49 -16.01 -6.85 5.86
CA ILE A 49 -16.02 -6.57 4.43
C ILE A 49 -17.46 -6.61 3.93
N PRO A 50 -18.02 -5.49 3.42
CA PRO A 50 -19.47 -5.33 3.22
C PRO A 50 -20.08 -6.41 2.30
N MET A 51 -19.40 -6.76 1.22
CA MET A 51 -19.91 -7.72 0.26
C MET A 51 -20.00 -9.14 0.80
N TYR A 52 -18.98 -9.55 1.56
CA TYR A 52 -18.87 -10.92 2.04
C TYR A 52 -19.37 -11.09 3.47
N LYS A 53 -19.51 -9.98 4.22
CA LYS A 53 -19.83 -9.95 5.66
C LYS A 53 -18.92 -10.85 6.49
N VAL A 54 -17.64 -10.82 6.17
CA VAL A 54 -16.57 -11.58 6.82
C VAL A 54 -15.40 -10.67 7.14
N ASN A 55 -14.52 -11.16 7.98
CA ASN A 55 -13.22 -10.53 8.23
C ASN A 55 -12.16 -11.28 7.41
N TRP A 56 -11.24 -10.54 6.80
CA TRP A 56 -10.00 -11.07 6.25
C TRP A 56 -8.87 -10.75 7.22
N ILE A 57 -8.48 -11.73 7.99
CA ILE A 57 -7.45 -11.58 9.03
C ILE A 57 -6.48 -12.73 8.86
N ALA A 58 -5.28 -12.43 8.40
CA ALA A 58 -4.22 -13.41 8.25
C ALA A 58 -3.85 -14.05 9.61
N ASP A 59 -3.42 -15.29 9.59
CA ASP A 59 -2.87 -15.94 10.79
C ASP A 59 -1.40 -15.52 10.98
N TYR A 60 -1.21 -14.29 11.50
CA TYR A 60 0.11 -13.67 11.66
C TYR A 60 1.08 -14.48 12.53
N LYS A 61 0.57 -15.39 13.38
CA LYS A 61 1.42 -16.27 14.19
C LYS A 61 1.99 -17.40 13.34
N LYS A 62 1.14 -18.05 12.54
CA LYS A 62 1.62 -19.08 11.60
C LYS A 62 2.51 -18.48 10.52
N GLU A 63 2.16 -17.30 10.04
CA GLU A 63 3.01 -16.55 9.11
C GLU A 63 4.40 -16.31 9.70
N ARG A 64 4.50 -15.89 10.97
CA ARG A 64 5.76 -15.73 11.70
C ARG A 64 6.55 -17.05 11.81
N GLU A 65 5.89 -18.16 12.13
CA GLU A 65 6.51 -19.49 12.21
C GLU A 65 7.10 -19.92 10.86
N GLU A 66 6.40 -19.63 9.75
CA GLU A 66 6.90 -19.89 8.40
C GLU A 66 8.07 -18.97 8.07
N ILE A 67 7.99 -17.66 8.41
CA ILE A 67 9.09 -16.69 8.24
C ILE A 67 10.34 -17.21 8.96
N ASP A 68 10.24 -17.62 10.22
CA ASP A 68 11.38 -18.11 11.00
C ASP A 68 12.02 -19.35 10.36
N THR A 69 11.20 -20.25 9.85
CA THR A 69 11.65 -21.46 9.12
C THR A 69 12.38 -21.08 7.82
N LEU A 70 11.82 -20.18 7.03
CA LEU A 70 12.40 -19.72 5.78
C LEU A 70 13.62 -18.83 6.02
N GLN A 71 13.64 -18.02 7.08
CA GLN A 71 14.80 -17.21 7.45
C GLN A 71 16.01 -18.11 7.78
N GLU A 72 15.82 -19.21 8.50
CA GLU A 72 16.91 -20.18 8.76
C GLU A 72 17.38 -20.85 7.45
N LYS A 73 16.44 -21.22 6.56
CA LYS A 73 16.75 -21.81 5.26
C LYS A 73 17.54 -20.90 4.34
N TYR A 74 17.19 -19.61 4.34
CA TYR A 74 17.77 -18.60 3.44
C TYR A 74 18.70 -17.62 4.16
N LYS A 75 19.14 -17.94 5.39
CA LYS A 75 20.10 -17.13 6.13
C LYS A 75 21.34 -16.82 5.28
N ASN A 76 21.86 -15.63 5.40
CA ASN A 76 22.97 -15.09 4.60
C ASN A 76 22.65 -14.81 3.12
N LYS A 77 21.41 -15.02 2.68
CA LYS A 77 20.97 -14.67 1.32
C LYS A 77 20.02 -13.49 1.29
N ILE A 78 19.08 -13.44 2.24
CA ILE A 78 18.05 -12.41 2.32
C ILE A 78 17.54 -12.31 3.76
N THR A 79 17.12 -11.13 4.18
CA THR A 79 16.37 -10.93 5.42
C THR A 79 14.88 -10.91 5.11
N ILE A 80 14.10 -11.71 5.86
CA ILE A 80 12.67 -11.83 5.68
C ILE A 80 11.98 -11.06 6.81
N LEU A 81 11.09 -10.15 6.44
CA LEU A 81 10.42 -9.23 7.35
C LEU A 81 8.91 -9.48 7.29
N GLN A 82 8.20 -9.21 8.39
CA GLN A 82 6.75 -9.28 8.47
C GLN A 82 6.16 -7.89 8.55
N GLY A 83 5.40 -7.50 7.55
CA GLY A 83 4.55 -6.32 7.56
C GLY A 83 3.08 -6.68 7.66
N ILE A 84 2.23 -5.70 7.48
CA ILE A 84 0.78 -5.87 7.46
C ILE A 84 0.16 -4.78 6.57
N GLU A 85 -0.83 -5.14 5.75
CA GLU A 85 -1.77 -4.17 5.19
C GLU A 85 -3.00 -4.11 6.08
N CYS A 86 -3.11 -2.99 6.80
CA CYS A 86 -4.18 -2.73 7.75
C CYS A 86 -5.28 -1.90 7.09
N GLY A 87 -6.37 -2.54 6.71
CA GLY A 87 -7.58 -1.87 6.25
C GLY A 87 -8.29 -1.19 7.42
N TYR A 88 -8.34 0.15 7.39
CA TYR A 88 -9.08 0.90 8.41
C TYR A 88 -10.58 0.68 8.27
N ARG A 89 -11.21 0.32 9.35
CA ARG A 89 -12.67 0.15 9.45
C ARG A 89 -13.21 0.91 10.64
N VAL A 90 -14.16 1.82 10.38
CA VAL A 90 -14.85 2.58 11.44
C VAL A 90 -15.57 1.63 12.38
N GLY A 91 -15.33 1.79 13.68
CA GLY A 91 -15.95 0.98 14.75
C GLY A 91 -15.16 -0.29 15.09
N TYR A 92 -14.06 -0.57 14.38
CA TYR A 92 -13.14 -1.69 14.64
C TYR A 92 -11.76 -1.23 15.08
N GLU A 93 -11.58 0.04 15.43
CA GLU A 93 -10.29 0.61 15.80
C GLU A 93 -9.63 -0.15 16.97
N ASP A 94 -10.42 -0.54 17.98
CA ASP A 94 -9.91 -1.29 19.13
C ASP A 94 -9.50 -2.71 18.77
N ASP A 95 -10.24 -3.38 17.87
CA ASP A 95 -9.90 -4.71 17.36
C ASP A 95 -8.63 -4.67 16.51
N ILE A 96 -8.49 -3.66 15.65
CA ILE A 96 -7.28 -3.40 14.88
C ILE A 96 -6.09 -3.19 15.81
N LEU A 97 -6.21 -2.29 16.79
CA LEU A 97 -5.16 -2.01 17.76
C LEU A 97 -4.75 -3.25 18.55
N LYS A 98 -5.71 -4.10 18.91
CA LYS A 98 -5.41 -5.36 19.59
C LYS A 98 -4.52 -6.25 18.72
N ILE A 99 -4.83 -6.45 17.44
CA ILE A 99 -4.00 -7.27 16.55
C ILE A 99 -2.62 -6.65 16.37
N LEU A 100 -2.53 -5.33 16.18
CA LEU A 100 -1.25 -4.64 16.02
C LEU A 100 -0.38 -4.71 17.28
N ASN A 101 -0.99 -4.74 18.48
CA ASN A 101 -0.25 -4.85 19.74
C ASN A 101 0.12 -6.30 20.10
N ASP A 102 -0.69 -7.29 19.67
CA ASP A 102 -0.46 -8.70 19.95
C ASP A 102 0.60 -9.34 19.03
N ASN A 103 1.00 -8.63 17.95
CA ASN A 103 1.96 -9.09 16.97
C ASN A 103 3.07 -8.06 16.75
N HIS A 104 4.23 -8.53 16.26
CA HIS A 104 5.32 -7.64 15.89
C HIS A 104 5.40 -7.51 14.37
N PHE A 105 5.24 -6.29 13.87
CA PHE A 105 5.37 -5.98 12.45
C PHE A 105 6.56 -5.06 12.19
N ASP A 106 7.26 -5.30 11.09
CA ASP A 106 8.35 -4.45 10.60
C ASP A 106 7.83 -3.21 9.86
N LEU A 107 6.60 -3.28 9.36
CA LEU A 107 5.93 -2.26 8.59
C LEU A 107 4.41 -2.37 8.78
N ILE A 108 3.74 -1.25 8.96
CA ILE A 108 2.28 -1.15 8.93
C ILE A 108 1.87 -0.23 7.78
N ASN A 109 1.29 -0.81 6.74
CA ASN A 109 0.61 -0.11 5.67
C ASN A 109 -0.83 0.13 6.10
N LEU A 110 -1.28 1.38 6.12
CA LEU A 110 -2.68 1.73 6.38
C LEU A 110 -3.42 1.92 5.07
N SER A 111 -4.52 1.22 4.87
CA SER A 111 -5.33 1.26 3.65
C SER A 111 -6.80 1.52 3.92
N ILE A 112 -7.54 1.86 2.87
CA ILE A 112 -9.00 1.95 2.86
C ILE A 112 -9.53 1.09 1.71
N HIS A 113 -10.22 0.00 2.03
CA HIS A 113 -10.90 -0.83 1.04
C HIS A 113 -12.41 -0.60 1.05
N ASN A 114 -12.95 -0.32 2.22
CA ASN A 114 -14.38 -0.07 2.41
C ASN A 114 -14.61 1.07 3.42
N TYR A 115 -15.80 1.62 3.42
CA TYR A 115 -16.24 2.63 4.39
C TYR A 115 -17.73 2.54 4.64
N LEU A 116 -18.15 2.38 5.89
CA LEU A 116 -19.52 2.03 6.24
C LEU A 116 -19.94 0.75 5.49
N ASP A 117 -21.06 0.75 4.79
CA ASP A 117 -21.56 -0.38 4.01
C ASP A 117 -21.16 -0.29 2.51
N LEU A 118 -20.16 0.54 2.18
CA LEU A 118 -19.68 0.76 0.82
C LEU A 118 -18.31 0.12 0.61
N ASP A 119 -18.10 -0.48 -0.55
CA ASP A 119 -16.84 -1.07 -0.95
C ASP A 119 -16.29 -0.34 -2.20
N PHE A 120 -15.05 0.11 -2.12
CA PHE A 120 -14.42 0.91 -3.18
C PHE A 120 -13.89 0.08 -4.37
N TYR A 121 -14.02 -1.22 -4.32
CA TYR A 121 -13.74 -2.11 -5.44
C TYR A 121 -14.95 -2.32 -6.34
N TYR A 122 -16.18 -2.34 -5.78
CA TYR A 122 -17.40 -2.72 -6.50
C TYR A 122 -18.06 -1.55 -7.23
N LYS A 123 -18.21 -1.71 -8.56
CA LYS A 123 -18.82 -0.71 -9.43
C LYS A 123 -20.27 -0.38 -9.07
N GLU A 124 -20.99 -1.35 -8.51
CA GLU A 124 -22.38 -1.21 -8.10
C GLU A 124 -22.56 -0.11 -7.07
N ASP A 125 -21.65 0.01 -6.10
CA ASP A 125 -21.70 1.08 -5.10
C ASP A 125 -21.45 2.45 -5.73
N PHE A 126 -20.53 2.54 -6.70
CA PHE A 126 -20.31 3.77 -7.46
C PHE A 126 -21.51 4.19 -8.31
N LEU A 127 -22.22 3.23 -8.91
CA LEU A 127 -23.42 3.51 -9.70
C LEU A 127 -24.60 3.91 -8.81
N LYS A 128 -24.70 3.35 -7.61
CA LYS A 128 -25.75 3.64 -6.63
C LYS A 128 -25.59 5.01 -5.97
N ILE A 129 -24.37 5.36 -5.57
CA ILE A 129 -24.06 6.58 -4.82
C ILE A 129 -23.74 7.75 -5.75
N GLY A 130 -23.10 7.47 -6.88
CA GLY A 130 -22.54 8.44 -7.82
C GLY A 130 -21.02 8.41 -7.79
N ILE A 131 -20.40 8.43 -8.97
CA ILE A 131 -18.96 8.19 -9.14
C ILE A 131 -18.11 9.21 -8.35
N LYS A 132 -18.44 10.50 -8.47
CA LYS A 132 -17.69 11.56 -7.77
C LYS A 132 -17.92 11.51 -6.26
N GLU A 133 -19.12 11.19 -5.84
CA GLU A 133 -19.48 11.09 -4.43
C GLU A 133 -18.72 9.93 -3.77
N MET A 134 -18.64 8.77 -4.43
CA MET A 134 -17.86 7.63 -3.93
C MET A 134 -16.38 7.96 -3.75
N VAL A 135 -15.77 8.66 -4.70
CA VAL A 135 -14.38 9.08 -4.57
C VAL A 135 -14.22 10.12 -3.44
N SER A 136 -15.20 11.02 -3.27
CA SER A 136 -15.20 11.97 -2.16
C SER A 136 -15.29 11.28 -0.80
N LEU A 137 -16.19 10.30 -0.67
CA LEU A 137 -16.33 9.47 0.54
C LEU A 137 -15.04 8.67 0.84
N TYR A 138 -14.37 8.18 -0.20
CA TYR A 138 -13.08 7.52 -0.05
C TYR A 138 -12.04 8.45 0.58
N PHE A 139 -11.90 9.67 0.10
CA PHE A 139 -10.96 10.64 0.68
C PHE A 139 -11.37 11.08 2.09
N GLU A 140 -12.66 11.15 2.39
CA GLU A 140 -13.14 11.40 3.77
C GLU A 140 -12.75 10.25 4.71
N ALA A 141 -12.89 8.99 4.25
CA ALA A 141 -12.46 7.82 5.00
C ALA A 141 -10.95 7.86 5.26
N ILE A 142 -10.13 8.24 4.26
CA ILE A 142 -8.68 8.43 4.43
C ILE A 142 -8.37 9.48 5.51
N ILE A 143 -9.01 10.64 5.44
CA ILE A 143 -8.81 11.71 6.43
C ILE A 143 -9.14 11.19 7.84
N LYS A 144 -10.21 10.42 7.98
CA LYS A 144 -10.61 9.83 9.25
C LYS A 144 -9.59 8.79 9.74
N ALA A 145 -9.15 7.89 8.86
CA ALA A 145 -8.15 6.87 9.18
C ALA A 145 -6.82 7.48 9.65
N ILE A 146 -6.30 8.48 8.93
CA ILE A 146 -5.06 9.16 9.30
C ILE A 146 -5.20 9.88 10.67
N ASN A 147 -6.37 10.37 11.02
CA ASN A 147 -6.63 11.03 12.31
C ASN A 147 -7.00 10.06 13.42
N SER A 148 -7.14 8.76 13.15
CA SER A 148 -7.37 7.75 14.19
C SER A 148 -6.14 7.59 15.10
N ASN A 149 -6.27 6.72 16.10
CA ASN A 149 -5.20 6.33 17.02
C ASN A 149 -4.34 5.17 16.50
N ILE A 150 -4.58 4.67 15.28
CA ILE A 150 -3.77 3.64 14.64
C ILE A 150 -2.44 4.27 14.21
N ASP A 151 -1.32 3.77 14.78
CA ASP A 151 0.00 4.17 14.35
C ASP A 151 0.45 3.31 13.16
N PHE A 152 0.71 3.95 12.03
CA PHE A 152 1.11 3.33 10.77
C PHE A 152 2.38 3.97 10.22
N ASP A 153 2.98 3.38 9.20
CA ASP A 153 4.21 3.88 8.56
C ASP A 153 3.97 4.47 7.19
N VAL A 154 3.13 3.79 6.40
CA VAL A 154 2.83 4.12 5.02
C VAL A 154 1.31 4.18 4.84
N PHE A 155 0.83 5.18 4.12
CA PHE A 155 -0.55 5.19 3.61
C PHE A 155 -0.56 4.58 2.21
N SER A 156 -1.26 3.45 2.06
CA SER A 156 -1.30 2.67 0.82
C SER A 156 -2.24 3.27 -0.21
N HIS A 157 -1.93 3.03 -1.47
CA HIS A 157 -2.75 3.28 -2.68
C HIS A 157 -3.83 4.35 -2.53
N ILE A 158 -3.42 5.61 -2.29
CA ILE A 158 -4.29 6.77 -2.08
C ILE A 158 -5.40 6.94 -3.15
N ASP A 159 -5.22 6.35 -4.29
CA ASP A 159 -6.11 6.42 -5.45
C ASP A 159 -6.83 5.10 -5.76
N TYR A 160 -6.96 4.21 -4.77
CA TYR A 160 -7.62 2.92 -4.92
C TYR A 160 -9.06 3.04 -5.45
N ALA A 161 -9.91 3.86 -4.83
CA ALA A 161 -11.27 4.10 -5.31
C ALA A 161 -11.30 4.77 -6.69
N PHE A 162 -10.29 5.59 -7.00
CA PHE A 162 -10.18 6.26 -8.29
C PHE A 162 -9.95 5.28 -9.43
N LYS A 163 -9.25 4.16 -9.18
CA LYS A 163 -9.10 3.04 -10.13
C LYS A 163 -10.47 2.54 -10.62
N THR A 164 -11.40 2.27 -9.71
CA THR A 164 -12.76 1.82 -10.04
C THR A 164 -13.56 2.94 -10.73
N ALA A 165 -13.50 4.16 -10.21
CA ALA A 165 -14.14 5.33 -10.79
C ALA A 165 -13.77 5.55 -12.26
N ARG A 166 -12.49 5.41 -12.62
CA ARG A 166 -11.98 5.55 -13.99
C ARG A 166 -12.52 4.51 -14.97
N THR A 167 -12.91 3.34 -14.51
CA THR A 167 -13.56 2.34 -15.36
C THR A 167 -15.00 2.72 -15.74
N LEU A 168 -15.63 3.59 -14.95
CA LEU A 168 -17.01 4.07 -15.13
C LEU A 168 -17.05 5.46 -15.80
N ASP A 169 -16.09 6.31 -15.51
CA ASP A 169 -15.89 7.63 -16.14
C ASP A 169 -14.42 7.85 -16.46
N ASN A 170 -14.03 7.56 -17.70
CA ASN A 170 -12.65 7.68 -18.16
C ASN A 170 -12.16 9.14 -18.28
N ASN A 171 -13.06 10.12 -18.20
CA ASN A 171 -12.73 11.55 -18.23
C ASN A 171 -12.55 12.15 -16.83
N LEU A 172 -12.89 11.39 -15.78
CA LEU A 172 -12.74 11.88 -14.41
C LEU A 172 -11.26 12.17 -14.13
N GLN A 173 -10.97 13.38 -13.64
CA GLN A 173 -9.63 13.82 -13.28
C GLN A 173 -9.47 13.82 -11.76
N ILE A 174 -8.33 13.34 -11.28
CA ILE A 174 -8.02 13.31 -9.83
C ILE A 174 -7.93 14.74 -9.26
N SER A 175 -7.59 15.71 -10.07
CA SER A 175 -7.56 17.14 -9.71
C SER A 175 -8.94 17.69 -9.28
N THR A 176 -10.02 17.01 -9.64
CA THR A 176 -11.38 17.33 -9.12
C THR A 176 -11.42 17.31 -7.59
N PHE A 177 -10.56 16.51 -6.97
CA PHE A 177 -10.51 16.28 -5.52
C PHE A 177 -9.30 16.95 -4.85
N GLU A 178 -8.70 17.95 -5.50
CA GLU A 178 -7.47 18.62 -5.03
C GLU A 178 -7.56 19.12 -3.59
N SER A 179 -8.72 19.64 -3.18
CA SER A 179 -8.90 20.15 -1.81
C SER A 179 -8.76 19.03 -0.76
N GLN A 180 -9.34 17.86 -1.01
CA GLN A 180 -9.24 16.69 -0.11
C GLN A 180 -7.82 16.11 -0.15
N LEU A 181 -7.20 16.00 -1.32
CA LEU A 181 -5.82 15.57 -1.48
C LEU A 181 -4.85 16.47 -0.70
N LYS A 182 -5.04 17.80 -0.75
CA LYS A 182 -4.22 18.73 0.05
C LYS A 182 -4.34 18.50 1.55
N ILE A 183 -5.55 18.20 2.05
CA ILE A 183 -5.75 17.86 3.46
C ILE A 183 -4.98 16.58 3.80
N ILE A 184 -5.16 15.52 3.01
CA ILE A 184 -4.52 14.22 3.22
C ILE A 184 -2.99 14.36 3.20
N PHE A 185 -2.44 15.02 2.18
CA PHE A 185 -0.99 15.19 2.06
C PHE A 185 -0.40 16.00 3.20
N ASN A 186 -1.05 17.07 3.63
CA ASN A 186 -0.62 17.85 4.79
C ASN A 186 -0.66 17.02 6.10
N LEU A 187 -1.66 16.13 6.26
CA LEU A 187 -1.73 15.23 7.41
C LEU A 187 -0.59 14.22 7.39
N LEU A 188 -0.30 13.59 6.24
CA LEU A 188 0.81 12.63 6.10
C LEU A 188 2.15 13.32 6.40
N ILE A 189 2.39 14.50 5.82
CA ILE A 189 3.60 15.29 6.04
C ILE A 189 3.75 15.64 7.52
N LYS A 190 2.69 16.16 8.15
CA LYS A 190 2.70 16.54 9.57
C LYS A 190 2.98 15.36 10.50
N LYS A 191 2.49 14.18 10.15
CA LYS A 191 2.68 12.94 10.92
C LYS A 191 3.95 12.17 10.50
N GLU A 192 4.75 12.70 9.57
CA GLU A 192 5.97 12.09 9.04
C GLU A 192 5.75 10.69 8.45
N LYS A 193 4.54 10.43 7.89
CA LYS A 193 4.18 9.17 7.25
C LYS A 193 4.53 9.19 5.76
N CYS A 194 4.81 8.00 5.20
CA CYS A 194 5.07 7.87 3.77
C CYS A 194 3.77 7.77 2.97
N LEU A 195 3.81 8.28 1.76
CA LEU A 195 2.81 8.01 0.72
C LEU A 195 3.30 6.86 -0.14
N GLU A 196 2.45 5.86 -0.37
CA GLU A 196 2.75 4.77 -1.30
C GLU A 196 2.48 5.19 -2.75
N ILE A 197 3.38 4.78 -3.64
CA ILE A 197 3.12 4.66 -5.08
C ILE A 197 2.93 3.18 -5.38
N ASN A 198 1.67 2.79 -5.60
CA ASN A 198 1.25 1.41 -5.83
C ASN A 198 1.18 1.13 -7.34
N THR A 199 2.09 0.31 -7.84
CA THR A 199 2.20 0.08 -9.29
C THR A 199 0.99 -0.67 -9.86
N LYS A 200 0.33 -1.56 -9.11
CA LYS A 200 -0.90 -2.27 -9.51
C LYS A 200 -2.04 -1.29 -9.78
N VAL A 201 -2.24 -0.31 -8.89
CA VAL A 201 -3.26 0.73 -9.06
C VAL A 201 -2.91 1.65 -10.23
N GLN A 202 -1.65 2.08 -10.34
CA GLN A 202 -1.20 2.95 -11.43
C GLN A 202 -1.33 2.28 -12.80
N GLU A 203 -1.02 0.99 -12.91
CA GLU A 203 -1.23 0.22 -14.14
C GLU A 203 -2.71 0.10 -14.51
N ALA A 204 -3.58 -0.06 -13.53
CA ALA A 204 -5.03 -0.13 -13.75
C ALA A 204 -5.62 1.20 -14.21
N ILE A 205 -5.15 2.33 -13.64
CA ILE A 205 -5.54 3.68 -14.07
C ILE A 205 -4.95 4.00 -15.45
N ASN A 206 -3.73 3.56 -15.72
CA ASN A 206 -2.99 3.70 -16.99
C ASN A 206 -2.97 5.14 -17.52
N ASP A 207 -2.69 6.10 -16.65
CA ASP A 207 -2.62 7.53 -16.98
C ASP A 207 -1.42 8.18 -16.28
N GLU A 208 -0.36 8.47 -17.04
CA GLU A 208 0.86 9.06 -16.50
C GLU A 208 0.64 10.48 -15.95
N ASN A 209 -0.32 11.22 -16.50
CA ASN A 209 -0.66 12.56 -15.98
C ASN A 209 -1.31 12.46 -14.60
N HIS A 210 -2.05 11.39 -14.33
CA HIS A 210 -2.65 11.13 -13.02
C HIS A 210 -1.56 11.02 -11.94
N ILE A 211 -0.60 10.10 -12.11
CA ILE A 211 0.46 9.93 -11.13
C ILE A 211 1.37 11.15 -11.01
N LYS A 212 1.71 11.81 -12.13
CA LYS A 212 2.50 13.04 -12.12
C LYS A 212 1.78 14.17 -11.38
N TYR A 213 0.45 14.27 -11.52
CA TYR A 213 -0.34 15.25 -10.78
C TYR A 213 -0.24 15.00 -9.26
N LEU A 214 -0.46 13.77 -8.80
CA LEU A 214 -0.36 13.41 -7.37
C LEU A 214 1.03 13.71 -6.81
N LEU A 215 2.08 13.28 -7.51
CA LEU A 215 3.46 13.48 -7.10
C LEU A 215 3.82 14.98 -7.03
N ASN A 216 3.48 15.77 -8.05
CA ASN A 216 3.77 17.20 -8.08
C ASN A 216 2.99 17.96 -7.00
N LEU A 217 1.73 17.60 -6.75
CA LEU A 217 0.95 18.19 -5.67
C LEU A 217 1.57 17.86 -4.30
N TYR A 218 1.90 16.58 -4.04
CA TYR A 218 2.54 16.16 -2.79
C TYR A 218 3.89 16.88 -2.59
N TYR A 219 4.72 16.94 -3.64
CA TYR A 219 6.00 17.63 -3.62
C TYR A 219 5.85 19.13 -3.33
N SER A 220 4.87 19.80 -3.95
CA SER A 220 4.61 21.24 -3.78
C SER A 220 4.20 21.62 -2.35
N LEU A 221 3.55 20.70 -1.64
CA LEU A 221 3.15 20.84 -0.25
C LEU A 221 4.29 20.54 0.74
N GLY A 222 5.45 20.09 0.27
CA GLY A 222 6.61 19.74 1.09
C GLY A 222 6.77 18.24 1.33
N GLY A 223 5.91 17.39 0.77
CA GLY A 223 6.03 15.93 0.86
C GLY A 223 7.29 15.43 0.15
N ARG A 224 7.97 14.46 0.74
CA ARG A 224 9.22 13.90 0.20
C ARG A 224 9.31 12.38 0.39
N ASP A 225 8.62 11.84 1.37
CA ASP A 225 8.73 10.45 1.77
C ASP A 225 7.74 9.60 0.99
N LEU A 226 8.24 8.81 0.04
CA LEU A 226 7.47 7.88 -0.80
C LEU A 226 7.99 6.45 -0.60
N THR A 227 7.07 5.49 -0.65
CA THR A 227 7.40 4.09 -0.94
C THR A 227 6.97 3.75 -2.36
N LEU A 228 7.59 2.73 -2.96
CA LEU A 228 7.19 2.16 -4.24
C LEU A 228 6.90 0.69 -4.03
N SER A 229 5.71 0.23 -4.43
CA SER A 229 5.22 -1.10 -4.09
C SER A 229 4.46 -1.72 -5.25
N SER A 230 4.51 -3.05 -5.37
CA SER A 230 3.82 -3.78 -6.44
C SER A 230 2.41 -4.20 -6.08
N ASP A 231 2.11 -4.35 -4.80
CA ASP A 231 0.84 -4.94 -4.32
C ASP A 231 0.58 -6.28 -5.01
N ALA A 232 1.64 -7.11 -5.07
CA ALA A 232 1.63 -8.37 -5.79
C ALA A 232 0.82 -9.43 -5.02
N HIS A 233 -0.14 -10.06 -5.69
CA HIS A 233 -0.94 -11.19 -5.21
C HIS A 233 -0.59 -12.49 -5.94
N VAL A 234 0.38 -12.41 -6.86
CA VAL A 234 0.96 -13.54 -7.59
C VAL A 234 2.44 -13.26 -7.83
N GLU A 235 3.26 -14.29 -7.78
CA GLU A 235 4.72 -14.16 -7.69
C GLU A 235 5.34 -13.41 -8.89
N ASN A 236 4.77 -13.57 -10.07
CA ASN A 236 5.27 -12.92 -11.29
C ASN A 236 5.01 -11.40 -11.33
N ARG A 237 4.24 -10.87 -10.36
CA ARG A 237 3.99 -9.43 -10.21
C ARG A 237 4.94 -8.74 -9.24
N TYR A 238 5.78 -9.50 -8.54
CA TYR A 238 6.76 -8.96 -7.60
C TYR A 238 7.72 -7.99 -8.28
N LEU A 239 7.84 -6.78 -7.72
CA LEU A 239 8.60 -5.65 -8.28
C LEU A 239 8.11 -5.21 -9.68
N SER A 240 6.83 -5.48 -10.03
CA SER A 240 6.28 -5.12 -11.33
C SER A 240 6.34 -3.62 -11.56
N SER A 241 6.80 -3.23 -12.76
CA SER A 241 6.86 -1.83 -13.25
C SER A 241 7.69 -0.86 -12.39
N PHE A 242 8.53 -1.36 -11.46
CA PHE A 242 9.35 -0.51 -10.58
C PHE A 242 10.25 0.46 -11.37
N ASP A 243 10.90 -0.01 -12.44
CA ASP A 243 11.77 0.85 -13.24
C ASP A 243 11.01 2.02 -13.87
N ARG A 244 9.81 1.75 -14.41
CA ARG A 244 8.96 2.80 -15.01
C ARG A 244 8.56 3.85 -13.97
N TYR A 245 7.99 3.42 -12.85
CA TYR A 245 7.49 4.37 -11.85
C TYR A 245 8.61 5.07 -11.09
N LYS A 246 9.76 4.42 -10.91
CA LYS A 246 10.97 5.07 -10.37
C LYS A 246 11.41 6.25 -11.26
N GLU A 247 11.40 6.10 -12.58
CA GLU A 247 11.75 7.21 -13.48
C GLU A 247 10.72 8.35 -13.41
N ILE A 248 9.41 8.06 -13.37
CA ILE A 248 8.36 9.08 -13.18
C ILE A 248 8.56 9.83 -11.85
N ILE A 249 8.88 9.11 -10.77
CA ILE A 249 9.15 9.70 -9.45
C ILE A 249 10.36 10.66 -9.52
N LYS A 250 11.42 10.28 -10.23
CA LYS A 250 12.59 11.15 -10.48
C LYS A 250 12.24 12.40 -11.28
N GLU A 251 11.44 12.25 -12.34
CA GLU A 251 10.94 13.37 -13.16
C GLU A 251 10.15 14.38 -12.33
N CYS A 252 9.45 13.91 -11.29
CA CYS A 252 8.75 14.75 -10.33
C CYS A 252 9.65 15.27 -9.19
N ASN A 253 10.98 15.25 -9.35
CA ASN A 253 12.01 15.82 -8.48
C ASN A 253 12.25 15.09 -7.15
N PHE A 254 11.68 13.91 -6.92
CA PHE A 254 12.02 13.10 -5.77
C PHE A 254 13.43 12.51 -5.91
N LYS A 255 14.19 12.46 -4.82
CA LYS A 255 15.61 12.05 -4.81
C LYS A 255 15.84 10.71 -4.15
N TYR A 256 14.87 10.20 -3.43
CA TYR A 256 14.94 8.93 -2.71
C TYR A 256 13.56 8.30 -2.57
N LEU A 257 13.56 7.01 -2.33
CA LEU A 257 12.42 6.23 -1.87
C LEU A 257 12.67 5.75 -0.45
N CYS A 258 11.60 5.56 0.31
CA CYS A 258 11.65 5.02 1.66
C CYS A 258 11.41 3.51 1.65
N TYR A 259 11.98 2.83 2.65
CA TYR A 259 11.67 1.47 3.03
C TYR A 259 11.77 1.30 4.54
N PHE A 260 11.18 0.24 5.08
CA PHE A 260 11.06 0.05 6.52
C PHE A 260 11.61 -1.30 6.96
N ILE A 261 12.21 -1.29 8.15
CA ILE A 261 12.68 -2.46 8.90
C ILE A 261 12.44 -2.14 10.38
N ASN A 262 11.77 -3.00 11.13
CA ASN A 262 11.41 -2.76 12.54
C ASN A 262 10.72 -1.40 12.75
N ARG A 263 9.76 -1.05 11.91
CA ARG A 263 9.04 0.26 11.91
C ARG A 263 9.97 1.48 11.73
N LYS A 264 11.23 1.27 11.43
CA LYS A 264 12.20 2.35 11.21
C LYS A 264 12.32 2.66 9.72
N LYS A 265 12.10 3.94 9.38
CA LYS A 265 12.21 4.47 8.02
C LYS A 265 13.68 4.63 7.59
N TYR A 266 14.01 4.09 6.44
CA TYR A 266 15.29 4.24 5.75
C TYR A 266 15.09 4.90 4.40
N LYS A 267 16.14 5.50 3.84
CA LYS A 267 16.13 6.18 2.55
C LYS A 267 17.06 5.49 1.57
N PHE A 268 16.57 5.25 0.37
CA PHE A 268 17.34 4.77 -0.77
C PHE A 268 17.32 5.86 -1.85
N TYR A 269 18.48 6.42 -2.18
CA TYR A 269 18.60 7.47 -3.20
C TYR A 269 18.54 6.88 -4.61
N ILE A 270 17.69 7.47 -5.46
CA ILE A 270 17.37 7.00 -6.80
C ILE A 270 17.86 7.96 -7.90
#